data_f1766db0eaebff775987199b2581c134
#
_entry.id   f1766db0eaebff775987199b2581c134
#
_cell.length_a   1.000
_cell.length_b   1.000
_cell.length_c   1.000
_cell.angle_alpha   90.00
_cell.angle_beta   90.00
_cell.angle_gamma   90.00
#
_symmetry.space_group_name_H-M   'P 1'
#
loop_
_entity.id
_entity.type
_entity.pdbx_description
1 polymer ?
#
loop_
_entity_poly.entity_id
_entity_poly.type
_entity_poly.pdbx_seq_one_letter_code
_entity_poly.pdbx_strand_id
1 'polypeptide(L)'
;MGVDMMLASLSNATVLIAACGRIHRDKGLFRPKTSTCSPCHWTKTRLAQCILAACGLATSGHGVAQSVSLPPFSNSDSAVPPAPWRVAGLPVQNKAAVPTTRYDITAIDGQKVLRLQTDGSYGNLVHALPGVKLLEKTQLRRRWRLDQSLVNADLRQKRGDDSPLKVCLLFDVPLAKLSFVDRSVLSLARSVSGEKLPSATLCYVWDHLLPTGTLLNNAYTSRVRILVLGSGDQRLGQWVTHQRDVAADFKLAFGREIEGLPALDGVLVGADSDNAGGQSLAYVGDITLGP
;
A
#
# COMPACT_ATOMS: atom_id res chain seq x y z
N MET A 1 21.00 11.71 -21.10
CA MET A 1 19.61 11.25 -21.30
C MET A 1 19.19 10.36 -20.14
N GLY A 2 19.30 10.82 -18.92
CA GLY A 2 19.04 10.00 -17.72
C GLY A 2 18.38 10.76 -16.57
N VAL A 3 17.90 11.96 -16.78
CA VAL A 3 17.36 12.82 -15.72
C VAL A 3 15.83 12.88 -15.73
N ASP A 4 15.18 12.54 -16.84
CA ASP A 4 13.73 12.69 -17.01
C ASP A 4 12.87 11.47 -16.58
N MET A 5 13.47 10.30 -16.39
CA MET A 5 12.72 9.09 -15.94
C MET A 5 12.47 9.02 -14.44
N MET A 6 13.13 9.87 -13.65
CA MET A 6 13.00 9.92 -12.19
C MET A 6 11.68 10.49 -11.67
N LEU A 7 10.92 11.14 -12.53
CA LEU A 7 9.69 11.88 -12.15
C LEU A 7 8.45 11.00 -12.09
N ALA A 8 8.53 9.78 -12.53
CA ALA A 8 7.38 8.91 -12.68
C ALA A 8 6.87 8.29 -11.38
N SER A 9 7.66 8.29 -10.30
CA SER A 9 7.21 7.69 -9.04
C SER A 9 6.88 8.68 -7.93
N LEU A 10 7.49 9.88 -7.88
CA LEU A 10 7.21 10.89 -6.82
C LEU A 10 7.82 12.28 -7.06
N SER A 11 8.44 12.58 -8.20
CA SER A 11 9.35 13.71 -8.33
C SER A 11 8.88 14.91 -9.16
N ASN A 12 7.62 15.02 -9.56
CA ASN A 12 7.07 16.26 -10.13
C ASN A 12 6.81 17.36 -9.07
N ALA A 13 7.16 17.13 -7.82
CA ALA A 13 6.90 18.06 -6.72
C ALA A 13 7.92 19.21 -6.60
N THR A 14 9.11 19.09 -7.19
CA THR A 14 10.20 20.06 -6.93
C THR A 14 10.28 21.19 -7.96
N VAL A 15 9.65 21.07 -9.12
CA VAL A 15 9.78 22.06 -10.20
C VAL A 15 8.72 23.17 -10.14
N LEU A 16 7.66 23.06 -9.34
CA LEU A 16 6.55 24.05 -9.31
C LEU A 16 6.62 25.11 -8.19
N ILE A 17 7.69 25.16 -7.40
CA ILE A 17 7.83 26.17 -6.32
C ILE A 17 8.28 27.56 -6.84
N ALA A 18 8.69 27.68 -8.09
CA ALA A 18 9.23 28.94 -8.65
C ALA A 18 8.21 29.87 -9.35
N ALA A 19 6.91 29.53 -9.43
CA ALA A 19 5.96 30.27 -10.28
C ALA A 19 4.71 30.82 -9.55
N CYS A 20 4.71 31.00 -8.25
CA CYS A 20 3.57 31.63 -7.56
C CYS A 20 4.02 32.85 -6.75
N GLY A 21 4.40 33.92 -7.48
CA GLY A 21 4.53 35.27 -6.97
C GLY A 21 3.40 36.14 -7.50
N ARG A 22 2.66 36.74 -6.55
CA ARG A 22 1.63 37.79 -6.71
C ARG A 22 0.18 37.33 -6.91
N ILE A 23 -0.54 37.26 -5.83
CA ILE A 23 -2.00 37.55 -5.81
C ILE A 23 -2.27 38.65 -4.82
N HIS A 24 -2.98 39.68 -5.33
CA HIS A 24 -3.40 40.89 -4.69
C HIS A 24 -4.27 40.65 -3.43
N ARG A 25 -4.03 41.49 -2.41
CA ARG A 25 -4.95 41.72 -1.28
C ARG A 25 -6.15 42.54 -1.75
N ASP A 26 -7.34 42.00 -1.59
CA ASP A 26 -8.54 42.82 -1.53
C ASP A 26 -9.25 42.61 -0.19
N LYS A 27 -9.54 43.78 0.45
CA LYS A 27 -10.17 43.86 1.76
C LYS A 27 -11.69 43.93 1.55
N GLY A 28 -12.42 42.95 2.06
CA GLY A 28 -13.88 42.99 2.15
C GLY A 28 -14.34 42.73 3.59
N LEU A 29 -14.85 43.77 4.23
CA LEU A 29 -15.50 43.75 5.55
C LEU A 29 -16.78 42.89 5.52
N PHE A 30 -16.91 41.92 6.42
CA PHE A 30 -18.22 41.36 6.77
C PHE A 30 -18.45 41.44 8.29
N ARG A 31 -19.51 42.16 8.70
CA ARG A 31 -20.01 42.26 10.08
C ARG A 31 -20.82 41.02 10.45
N PRO A 32 -20.72 40.51 11.68
CA PRO A 32 -21.62 39.46 12.17
C PRO A 32 -22.91 40.07 12.73
N LYS A 33 -24.04 39.47 12.37
CA LYS A 33 -25.35 39.73 12.99
C LYS A 33 -25.51 38.84 14.22
N THR A 34 -25.73 39.48 15.36
CA THR A 34 -26.13 38.86 16.62
C THR A 34 -27.64 38.58 16.58
N SER A 35 -28.04 37.34 16.85
CA SER A 35 -29.43 37.02 17.17
C SER A 35 -29.52 36.49 18.60
N THR A 36 -30.26 37.17 19.40
CA THR A 36 -30.60 36.90 20.79
C THR A 36 -31.64 35.80 20.89
N CYS A 37 -31.42 34.81 21.74
CA CYS A 37 -32.43 33.82 22.15
C CYS A 37 -32.90 34.14 23.59
N SER A 38 -34.21 34.28 23.75
CA SER A 38 -34.90 34.44 25.03
C SER A 38 -35.03 33.14 25.84
N PRO A 39 -35.20 33.22 27.17
CA PRO A 39 -35.19 32.08 28.04
C PRO A 39 -36.56 31.42 28.16
N CYS A 40 -36.62 30.10 28.12
CA CYS A 40 -37.81 29.32 28.43
C CYS A 40 -37.87 28.93 29.92
N HIS A 41 -39.04 29.18 30.48
CA HIS A 41 -39.45 28.95 31.89
C HIS A 41 -39.46 27.47 32.28
N TRP A 42 -38.99 27.21 33.47
CA TRP A 42 -39.14 25.95 34.23
C TRP A 42 -40.48 25.89 34.96
N THR A 43 -41.24 24.85 34.75
CA THR A 43 -42.30 24.42 35.68
C THR A 43 -41.97 23.02 36.24
N LYS A 44 -41.94 22.97 37.58
CA LYS A 44 -41.77 21.74 38.39
C LYS A 44 -43.09 20.99 38.43
N THR A 45 -43.10 19.69 38.12
CA THR A 45 -44.12 18.79 38.62
C THR A 45 -43.49 17.44 39.01
N ARG A 46 -43.95 16.97 40.16
CA ARG A 46 -43.43 15.84 40.95
C ARG A 46 -44.00 14.49 40.46
N LEU A 47 -43.35 13.42 40.97
CA LEU A 47 -43.75 12.01 41.25
C LEU A 47 -43.81 11.07 40.04
N ALA A 48 -43.14 9.94 40.06
CA ALA A 48 -43.32 8.78 40.89
C ALA A 48 -42.21 7.73 40.58
N GLN A 49 -41.75 7.07 41.61
CA GLN A 49 -40.80 5.94 41.57
C GLN A 49 -41.42 4.74 40.88
N CYS A 50 -40.71 4.18 39.87
CA CYS A 50 -40.81 2.75 39.51
C CYS A 50 -39.39 2.22 39.33
N ILE A 51 -38.94 1.50 40.36
CA ILE A 51 -37.73 0.68 40.33
C ILE A 51 -38.10 -0.56 39.49
N LEU A 52 -37.64 -0.61 38.27
CA LEU A 52 -37.57 -1.84 37.50
C LEU A 52 -36.09 -2.21 37.39
N ALA A 53 -35.73 -3.26 38.14
CA ALA A 53 -34.43 -3.92 38.03
C ALA A 53 -34.35 -4.59 36.66
N ALA A 54 -33.74 -3.91 35.69
CA ALA A 54 -33.34 -4.50 34.43
C ALA A 54 -32.01 -5.22 34.67
N CYS A 55 -32.07 -6.55 34.83
CA CYS A 55 -30.92 -7.43 34.66
C CYS A 55 -30.37 -7.25 33.26
N GLY A 56 -29.36 -6.38 33.09
CA GLY A 56 -28.62 -6.23 31.87
C GLY A 56 -27.77 -7.48 31.64
N LEU A 57 -28.25 -8.38 30.77
CA LEU A 57 -27.41 -9.39 30.14
C LEU A 57 -26.36 -8.63 29.33
N ALA A 58 -25.14 -8.47 29.89
CA ALA A 58 -23.97 -8.04 29.16
C ALA A 58 -23.67 -9.13 28.13
N THR A 59 -24.19 -8.99 26.92
CA THR A 59 -23.72 -9.76 25.78
C THR A 59 -22.31 -9.31 25.50
N SER A 60 -21.33 -10.08 25.98
CA SER A 60 -19.94 -9.96 25.56
C SER A 60 -19.90 -10.21 24.06
N GLY A 61 -19.98 -9.15 23.27
CA GLY A 61 -19.78 -9.20 21.84
C GLY A 61 -18.36 -9.67 21.60
N HIS A 62 -18.19 -10.97 21.39
CA HIS A 62 -16.97 -11.50 20.84
C HIS A 62 -16.88 -10.94 19.42
N GLY A 63 -16.07 -9.90 19.24
CA GLY A 63 -15.75 -9.38 17.92
C GLY A 63 -15.18 -10.54 17.09
N VAL A 64 -15.98 -11.02 16.13
CA VAL A 64 -15.53 -12.03 15.17
C VAL A 64 -14.35 -11.41 14.43
N ALA A 65 -13.19 -12.04 14.55
CA ALA A 65 -11.99 -11.65 13.83
C ALA A 65 -12.29 -11.69 12.31
N GLN A 66 -12.46 -10.53 11.70
CA GLN A 66 -12.83 -10.43 10.29
C GLN A 66 -11.59 -10.72 9.46
N SER A 67 -11.55 -11.87 8.78
CA SER A 67 -10.55 -12.15 7.77
C SER A 67 -10.78 -11.23 6.56
N VAL A 68 -9.71 -10.66 6.05
CA VAL A 68 -9.77 -9.87 4.81
C VAL A 68 -9.84 -10.84 3.64
N SER A 69 -10.93 -10.79 2.88
CA SER A 69 -11.11 -11.63 1.71
C SER A 69 -10.39 -11.01 0.51
N LEU A 70 -9.40 -11.73 -0.01
CA LEU A 70 -8.76 -11.44 -1.30
C LEU A 70 -9.21 -12.52 -2.29
N PRO A 71 -9.67 -12.16 -3.51
CA PRO A 71 -10.02 -13.15 -4.52
C PRO A 71 -8.82 -14.05 -4.82
N PRO A 72 -8.96 -15.38 -4.61
CA PRO A 72 -7.86 -16.31 -4.79
C PRO A 72 -7.54 -16.49 -6.28
N PHE A 73 -6.28 -16.53 -6.64
CA PHE A 73 -5.82 -16.81 -8.00
C PHE A 73 -6.15 -18.23 -8.44
N SER A 74 -6.18 -19.17 -7.47
CA SER A 74 -6.48 -20.59 -7.70
C SER A 74 -7.90 -20.83 -8.23
N ASN A 75 -8.83 -19.93 -7.95
CA ASN A 75 -10.24 -20.05 -8.36
C ASN A 75 -10.55 -19.28 -9.65
N SER A 76 -9.55 -18.69 -10.31
CA SER A 76 -9.80 -17.93 -11.55
C SER A 76 -10.22 -18.86 -12.69
N ASP A 77 -11.29 -18.52 -13.39
CA ASP A 77 -11.76 -19.26 -14.56
C ASP A 77 -11.18 -18.77 -15.88
N SER A 78 -10.34 -17.73 -15.83
CA SER A 78 -9.70 -17.12 -16.99
C SER A 78 -8.20 -16.94 -16.79
N ALA A 79 -7.49 -16.62 -17.88
CA ALA A 79 -6.08 -16.24 -17.81
C ALA A 79 -5.85 -14.84 -17.23
N VAL A 80 -6.91 -14.07 -17.00
CA VAL A 80 -6.83 -12.72 -16.41
C VAL A 80 -6.96 -12.84 -14.89
N PRO A 81 -6.18 -12.09 -14.10
CA PRO A 81 -6.36 -12.04 -12.65
C PRO A 81 -7.82 -11.70 -12.28
N PRO A 82 -8.39 -12.36 -11.25
CA PRO A 82 -9.81 -12.18 -10.92
C PRO A 82 -10.10 -10.75 -10.43
N ALA A 83 -11.24 -10.19 -10.81
CA ALA A 83 -11.67 -8.90 -10.26
C ALA A 83 -11.83 -8.99 -8.72
N PRO A 84 -11.56 -7.93 -7.97
CA PRO A 84 -11.22 -6.57 -8.40
C PRO A 84 -9.70 -6.29 -8.51
N TRP A 85 -8.85 -7.31 -8.64
CA TRP A 85 -7.44 -7.09 -8.95
C TRP A 85 -7.32 -6.30 -10.26
N ARG A 86 -6.53 -5.23 -10.25
CA ARG A 86 -6.31 -4.38 -11.42
C ARG A 86 -4.83 -4.04 -11.59
N VAL A 87 -4.37 -3.94 -12.81
CA VAL A 87 -3.02 -3.47 -13.10
C VAL A 87 -2.99 -1.94 -12.97
N ALA A 88 -2.09 -1.44 -12.13
CA ALA A 88 -1.74 -0.04 -12.00
C ALA A 88 -0.32 0.16 -12.56
N GLY A 89 -0.20 0.98 -13.59
CA GLY A 89 1.07 1.31 -14.24
C GLY A 89 1.53 2.73 -13.93
N LEU A 90 2.54 3.19 -14.68
CA LEU A 90 2.97 4.58 -14.65
C LEU A 90 1.84 5.51 -15.15
N PRO A 91 1.80 6.79 -14.69
CA PRO A 91 0.89 7.79 -15.22
C PRO A 91 0.98 7.92 -16.76
N VAL A 92 -0.15 8.26 -17.39
CA VAL A 92 -0.29 8.29 -18.86
C VAL A 92 0.79 9.13 -19.56
N GLN A 93 1.24 10.19 -18.91
CA GLN A 93 2.27 11.11 -19.44
C GLN A 93 3.63 10.42 -19.69
N ASN A 94 3.89 9.31 -18.99
CA ASN A 94 5.14 8.55 -19.09
C ASN A 94 4.97 7.17 -19.73
N LYS A 95 3.76 6.81 -20.16
CA LYS A 95 3.43 5.46 -20.67
C LYS A 95 4.09 5.11 -21.99
N ALA A 96 4.51 6.08 -22.77
CA ALA A 96 5.07 5.82 -24.11
C ALA A 96 6.48 5.19 -24.08
N ALA A 97 7.16 5.20 -22.94
CA ALA A 97 8.56 4.79 -22.84
C ALA A 97 8.81 3.49 -22.07
N VAL A 98 7.86 3.06 -21.20
CA VAL A 98 8.06 1.90 -20.32
C VAL A 98 6.95 0.86 -20.56
N PRO A 99 7.27 -0.37 -21.00
CA PRO A 99 6.30 -1.45 -21.11
C PRO A 99 5.63 -1.77 -19.77
N THR A 100 4.41 -2.29 -19.83
CA THR A 100 3.70 -2.75 -18.62
C THR A 100 4.11 -4.17 -18.28
N THR A 101 4.45 -4.45 -17.03
CA THR A 101 4.67 -5.81 -16.51
C THR A 101 3.44 -6.67 -16.77
N ARG A 102 3.66 -7.87 -17.26
CA ARG A 102 2.59 -8.81 -17.60
C ARG A 102 2.16 -9.61 -16.38
N TYR A 103 0.84 -9.66 -16.16
CA TYR A 103 0.19 -10.46 -15.13
C TYR A 103 -0.85 -11.36 -15.75
N ASP A 104 -0.73 -12.67 -15.57
CA ASP A 104 -1.73 -13.63 -16.02
C ASP A 104 -1.82 -14.84 -15.07
N ILE A 105 -2.94 -15.58 -15.17
CA ILE A 105 -3.15 -16.81 -14.43
C ILE A 105 -2.65 -17.98 -15.27
N THR A 106 -1.81 -18.81 -14.68
CA THR A 106 -1.28 -20.02 -15.30
C THR A 106 -1.32 -21.19 -14.32
N ALA A 107 -1.18 -22.40 -14.82
CA ALA A 107 -1.08 -23.59 -13.98
C ALA A 107 0.39 -23.99 -13.78
N ILE A 108 0.80 -24.16 -12.54
CA ILE A 108 2.09 -24.74 -12.14
C ILE A 108 1.81 -25.87 -11.15
N ASP A 109 2.34 -27.02 -11.41
CA ASP A 109 2.16 -28.23 -10.59
C ASP A 109 0.67 -28.56 -10.34
N GLY A 110 -0.18 -28.36 -11.37
CA GLY A 110 -1.61 -28.61 -11.31
C GLY A 110 -2.44 -27.54 -10.56
N GLN A 111 -1.83 -26.47 -10.08
CA GLN A 111 -2.52 -25.39 -9.36
C GLN A 111 -2.44 -24.08 -10.15
N LYS A 112 -3.57 -23.36 -10.22
CA LYS A 112 -3.60 -22.03 -10.81
C LYS A 112 -2.94 -21.02 -9.87
N VAL A 113 -2.09 -20.20 -10.45
CA VAL A 113 -1.29 -19.17 -9.74
C VAL A 113 -1.15 -17.93 -10.60
N LEU A 114 -0.87 -16.80 -9.98
CA LEU A 114 -0.50 -15.58 -10.68
C LEU A 114 0.93 -15.72 -11.21
N ARG A 115 1.14 -15.48 -12.51
CA ARG A 115 2.44 -15.33 -13.15
C ARG A 115 2.75 -13.85 -13.34
N LEU A 116 3.99 -13.47 -13.08
CA LEU A 116 4.56 -12.14 -13.27
C LEU A 116 5.72 -12.24 -14.24
N GLN A 117 5.73 -11.46 -15.30
CA GLN A 117 6.83 -11.40 -16.28
C GLN A 117 7.21 -9.95 -16.52
N THR A 118 8.50 -9.65 -16.40
CA THR A 118 9.08 -8.35 -16.73
C THR A 118 10.00 -8.46 -17.92
N ASP A 119 10.10 -7.36 -18.68
CA ASP A 119 11.07 -7.13 -19.75
C ASP A 119 11.24 -5.62 -19.92
N GLY A 120 12.20 -5.04 -19.19
CA GLY A 120 12.36 -3.59 -19.10
C GLY A 120 11.05 -2.88 -18.73
N SER A 121 10.24 -3.46 -17.88
CA SER A 121 8.84 -3.10 -17.68
C SER A 121 8.51 -2.69 -16.23
N TYR A 122 7.43 -1.91 -16.09
CA TYR A 122 6.87 -1.49 -14.82
C TYR A 122 5.37 -1.72 -14.75
N GLY A 123 4.86 -2.03 -13.60
CA GLY A 123 3.44 -2.14 -13.29
C GLY A 123 3.21 -2.99 -12.05
N ASN A 124 2.09 -2.75 -11.39
CA ASN A 124 1.72 -3.47 -10.17
C ASN A 124 0.29 -3.97 -10.28
N LEU A 125 0.04 -5.19 -9.85
CA LEU A 125 -1.31 -5.72 -9.68
C LEU A 125 -1.81 -5.35 -8.29
N VAL A 126 -2.88 -4.56 -8.20
CA VAL A 126 -3.36 -3.96 -6.96
C VAL A 126 -4.78 -4.43 -6.65
N HIS A 127 -5.03 -4.79 -5.40
CA HIS A 127 -6.35 -4.99 -4.81
C HIS A 127 -6.60 -3.92 -3.76
N ALA A 128 -7.58 -3.05 -3.98
CA ALA A 128 -7.93 -1.99 -3.03
C ALA A 128 -8.70 -2.55 -1.82
N LEU A 129 -8.36 -2.08 -0.63
CA LEU A 129 -8.96 -2.45 0.66
C LEU A 129 -9.15 -1.20 1.53
N PRO A 130 -9.91 -0.20 1.06
CA PRO A 130 -9.92 1.12 1.67
C PRO A 130 -10.45 1.08 3.11
N GLY A 131 -9.62 1.53 4.06
CA GLY A 131 -9.99 1.69 5.45
C GLY A 131 -10.14 0.40 6.24
N VAL A 132 -9.64 -0.74 5.75
CA VAL A 132 -9.71 -2.01 6.47
C VAL A 132 -8.80 -1.98 7.68
N LYS A 133 -9.37 -2.15 8.87
CA LYS A 133 -8.64 -2.26 10.12
C LYS A 133 -8.17 -3.69 10.33
N LEU A 134 -6.86 -3.87 10.40
CA LEU A 134 -6.26 -5.15 10.72
C LEU A 134 -6.23 -5.36 12.24
N LEU A 135 -6.37 -6.62 12.66
CA LEU A 135 -6.15 -7.01 14.04
C LEU A 135 -4.64 -7.08 14.34
N GLU A 136 -4.26 -6.90 15.60
CA GLU A 136 -2.85 -6.96 16.04
C GLU A 136 -2.15 -8.28 15.69
N LYS A 137 -2.92 -9.38 15.57
CA LYS A 137 -2.38 -10.72 15.25
C LYS A 137 -2.63 -11.12 13.79
N THR A 138 -2.99 -10.16 12.92
CA THR A 138 -3.22 -10.47 11.51
C THR A 138 -1.96 -10.97 10.85
N GLN A 139 -2.06 -12.16 10.26
CA GLN A 139 -0.99 -12.79 9.50
C GLN A 139 -1.21 -12.59 8.00
N LEU A 140 -0.17 -12.17 7.31
CA LEU A 140 -0.10 -12.25 5.85
C LEU A 140 0.50 -13.61 5.48
N ARG A 141 -0.27 -14.47 4.82
CA ARG A 141 0.19 -15.77 4.34
C ARG A 141 0.20 -15.79 2.83
N ARG A 142 1.26 -16.33 2.24
CA ARG A 142 1.41 -16.52 0.81
C ARG A 142 2.50 -17.52 0.52
N ARG A 143 2.47 -18.10 -0.69
CA ARG A 143 3.62 -18.76 -1.29
C ARG A 143 4.00 -18.05 -2.58
N TRP A 144 5.26 -18.05 -2.88
CA TRP A 144 5.80 -17.50 -4.11
C TRP A 144 6.94 -18.35 -4.65
N ARG A 145 7.27 -18.15 -5.92
CA ARG A 145 8.33 -18.84 -6.62
C ARG A 145 8.97 -17.86 -7.61
N LEU A 146 10.27 -17.81 -7.62
CA LEU A 146 11.06 -17.05 -8.58
C LEU A 146 11.79 -18.02 -9.49
N ASP A 147 11.58 -17.94 -10.81
CA ASP A 147 12.23 -18.79 -11.79
C ASP A 147 13.37 -18.05 -12.51
N GLN A 148 13.24 -16.72 -12.66
CA GLN A 148 14.29 -15.89 -13.25
C GLN A 148 14.46 -14.60 -12.44
N SER A 149 15.68 -14.38 -11.95
CA SER A 149 16.06 -13.24 -11.12
C SER A 149 16.53 -12.04 -11.96
N LEU A 150 16.65 -10.86 -11.33
CA LEU A 150 17.23 -9.65 -11.90
C LEU A 150 18.64 -9.43 -11.34
N VAL A 151 19.64 -9.88 -12.05
CA VAL A 151 21.04 -9.85 -11.59
C VAL A 151 21.64 -8.44 -11.51
N ASN A 152 21.07 -7.47 -12.23
CA ASN A 152 21.54 -6.08 -12.26
C ASN A 152 20.80 -5.17 -11.27
N ALA A 153 19.76 -5.67 -10.60
CA ALA A 153 19.01 -4.90 -9.62
C ALA A 153 19.82 -4.68 -8.33
N ASP A 154 19.67 -3.50 -7.74
CA ASP A 154 20.23 -3.14 -6.44
C ASP A 154 19.30 -2.14 -5.75
N LEU A 155 18.48 -2.62 -4.85
CA LEU A 155 17.44 -1.85 -4.13
C LEU A 155 18.00 -0.68 -3.28
N ARG A 156 19.30 -0.61 -3.10
CA ARG A 156 19.98 0.51 -2.41
C ARG A 156 20.17 1.73 -3.31
N GLN A 157 19.98 1.57 -4.61
CA GLN A 157 20.30 2.59 -5.62
C GLN A 157 19.10 2.85 -6.52
N LYS A 158 18.81 4.12 -6.81
CA LYS A 158 17.69 4.50 -7.67
C LYS A 158 17.71 3.85 -9.06
N ARG A 159 18.89 3.77 -9.68
CA ARG A 159 19.08 3.14 -11.00
C ARG A 159 18.93 1.62 -11.00
N GLY A 160 18.86 1.00 -9.83
CA GLY A 160 18.71 -0.43 -9.64
C GLY A 160 17.49 -0.77 -8.78
N ASP A 161 16.56 0.17 -8.55
CA ASP A 161 15.37 0.01 -7.72
C ASP A 161 14.31 -0.83 -8.45
N ASP A 162 14.68 -2.06 -8.78
CA ASP A 162 13.84 -3.06 -9.41
C ASP A 162 13.73 -4.31 -8.53
N SER A 163 12.61 -4.97 -8.60
CA SER A 163 12.38 -6.21 -7.85
C SER A 163 11.72 -7.26 -8.75
N PRO A 164 12.31 -8.47 -8.88
CA PRO A 164 11.73 -9.53 -9.68
C PRO A 164 10.43 -10.08 -9.08
N LEU A 165 10.20 -9.85 -7.80
CA LEU A 165 9.01 -10.33 -7.08
C LEU A 165 8.82 -9.56 -5.77
N LYS A 166 7.66 -8.92 -5.64
CA LYS A 166 7.26 -8.22 -4.41
C LYS A 166 5.79 -8.42 -4.08
N VAL A 167 5.48 -8.46 -2.78
CA VAL A 167 4.10 -8.35 -2.25
C VAL A 167 4.12 -7.25 -1.21
N CYS A 168 3.26 -6.24 -1.39
CA CYS A 168 3.26 -5.07 -0.52
C CYS A 168 1.89 -4.85 0.13
N LEU A 169 1.93 -4.32 1.34
CA LEU A 169 0.78 -3.82 2.08
C LEU A 169 0.77 -2.30 2.02
N LEU A 170 -0.33 -1.73 1.56
CA LEU A 170 -0.54 -0.31 1.39
C LEU A 170 -1.35 0.21 2.57
N PHE A 171 -0.84 1.22 3.29
CA PHE A 171 -1.47 1.74 4.50
C PHE A 171 -1.91 3.19 4.34
N ASP A 172 -3.06 3.54 4.94
CA ASP A 172 -3.58 4.89 5.02
C ASP A 172 -3.26 5.51 6.39
N VAL A 173 -2.07 6.09 6.51
CA VAL A 173 -1.70 6.89 7.67
C VAL A 173 -2.38 8.24 7.58
N PRO A 174 -3.13 8.70 8.60
CA PRO A 174 -3.73 10.03 8.59
C PRO A 174 -2.68 11.11 8.33
N LEU A 175 -2.94 12.02 7.39
CA LEU A 175 -2.00 13.08 6.99
C LEU A 175 -1.50 13.91 8.20
N ALA A 176 -2.34 14.07 9.23
CA ALA A 176 -1.97 14.78 10.45
C ALA A 176 -0.83 14.11 11.24
N LYS A 177 -0.64 12.80 11.06
CA LYS A 177 0.45 12.02 11.70
C LYS A 177 1.74 12.01 10.87
N LEU A 178 1.73 12.54 9.67
CA LEU A 178 2.92 12.66 8.83
C LEU A 178 3.69 13.94 9.14
N SER A 179 5.01 13.92 8.88
CA SER A 179 5.81 15.15 8.92
C SER A 179 5.25 16.18 7.93
N PHE A 180 5.54 17.46 8.15
CA PHE A 180 5.08 18.53 7.24
C PHE A 180 5.59 18.29 5.81
N VAL A 181 6.83 17.86 5.65
CA VAL A 181 7.45 17.56 4.35
C VAL A 181 6.74 16.39 3.67
N ASP A 182 6.59 15.26 4.35
CA ASP A 182 5.92 14.08 3.80
C ASP A 182 4.48 14.37 3.39
N ARG A 183 3.75 15.16 4.21
CA ARG A 183 2.39 15.58 3.91
C ARG A 183 2.30 16.41 2.64
N SER A 184 3.20 17.38 2.49
CA SER A 184 3.24 18.25 1.33
C SER A 184 3.57 17.47 0.06
N VAL A 185 4.59 16.61 0.10
CA VAL A 185 4.99 15.76 -1.02
C VAL A 185 3.87 14.80 -1.41
N LEU A 186 3.23 14.12 -0.44
CA LEU A 186 2.15 13.18 -0.70
C LEU A 186 0.90 13.87 -1.26
N SER A 187 0.54 15.05 -0.72
CA SER A 187 -0.60 15.84 -1.20
C SER A 187 -0.40 16.27 -2.65
N LEU A 188 0.81 16.72 -2.99
CA LEU A 188 1.15 17.08 -4.36
C LEU A 188 1.15 15.86 -5.30
N ALA A 189 1.76 14.75 -4.87
CA ALA A 189 1.77 13.51 -5.65
C ALA A 189 0.36 12.99 -5.94
N ARG A 190 -0.55 13.03 -4.95
CA ARG A 190 -1.97 12.68 -5.12
C ARG A 190 -2.69 13.63 -6.09
N SER A 191 -2.39 14.93 -6.03
CA SER A 191 -2.98 15.93 -6.93
C SER A 191 -2.55 15.72 -8.38
N VAL A 192 -1.30 15.33 -8.61
CA VAL A 192 -0.74 15.12 -9.95
C VAL A 192 -1.15 13.76 -10.53
N SER A 193 -1.16 12.69 -9.72
CA SER A 193 -1.50 11.35 -10.19
C SER A 193 -3.00 11.16 -10.40
N GLY A 194 -3.85 11.93 -9.73
CA GLY A 194 -5.29 11.71 -9.67
C GLY A 194 -5.68 10.43 -8.91
N GLU A 195 -4.72 9.74 -8.30
CA GLU A 195 -4.93 8.50 -7.55
C GLU A 195 -4.71 8.72 -6.04
N LYS A 196 -5.40 7.93 -5.22
CA LYS A 196 -5.17 7.88 -3.79
C LYS A 196 -3.90 7.06 -3.51
N LEU A 197 -2.74 7.72 -3.59
CA LEU A 197 -1.48 7.08 -3.23
C LEU A 197 -1.43 6.73 -1.73
N PRO A 198 -0.93 5.55 -1.34
CA PRO A 198 -0.78 5.16 0.05
C PRO A 198 0.19 6.09 0.77
N SER A 199 -0.04 6.30 2.07
CA SER A 199 0.82 7.15 2.90
C SER A 199 1.98 6.40 3.55
N ALA A 200 1.91 5.07 3.61
CA ALA A 200 3.00 4.18 3.95
C ALA A 200 2.83 2.85 3.21
N THR A 201 3.93 2.22 2.81
CA THR A 201 3.93 0.94 2.12
C THR A 201 5.00 0.04 2.70
N LEU A 202 4.63 -1.19 3.06
CA LEU A 202 5.57 -2.23 3.48
C LEU A 202 5.62 -3.31 2.40
N CYS A 203 6.77 -3.44 1.74
CA CYS A 203 7.01 -4.42 0.70
C CYS A 203 7.85 -5.58 1.22
N TYR A 204 7.40 -6.78 0.97
CA TYR A 204 8.17 -7.99 1.08
C TYR A 204 8.71 -8.34 -0.30
N VAL A 205 10.01 -8.53 -0.43
CA VAL A 205 10.65 -8.71 -1.74
C VAL A 205 11.52 -9.97 -1.80
N TRP A 206 11.75 -10.45 -3.02
CA TRP A 206 12.88 -11.28 -3.34
C TRP A 206 13.96 -10.41 -3.97
N ASP A 207 15.17 -10.48 -3.44
CA ASP A 207 16.31 -9.67 -3.89
C ASP A 207 17.50 -10.57 -4.27
N HIS A 208 18.25 -10.17 -5.30
CA HIS A 208 19.41 -10.95 -5.74
C HIS A 208 20.62 -10.78 -4.81
N LEU A 209 20.84 -9.58 -4.26
CA LEU A 209 22.06 -9.19 -3.54
C LEU A 209 21.89 -9.21 -2.03
N LEU A 210 20.76 -8.72 -1.53
CA LEU A 210 20.57 -8.44 -0.12
C LEU A 210 20.13 -9.69 0.65
N PRO A 211 20.72 -9.97 1.81
CA PRO A 211 20.36 -11.14 2.61
C PRO A 211 18.93 -11.04 3.16
N THR A 212 18.29 -12.19 3.34
CA THR A 212 16.98 -12.29 4.03
C THR A 212 17.01 -11.60 5.39
N GLY A 213 15.97 -10.86 5.72
CA GLY A 213 15.85 -10.07 6.95
C GLY A 213 16.35 -8.63 6.79
N THR A 214 16.99 -8.26 5.68
CA THR A 214 17.37 -6.88 5.42
C THR A 214 16.14 -6.00 5.34
N LEU A 215 16.12 -4.93 6.14
CA LEU A 215 15.11 -3.87 6.09
C LEU A 215 15.76 -2.57 5.62
N LEU A 216 15.21 -1.97 4.58
CA LEU A 216 15.73 -0.72 4.01
C LEU A 216 14.58 0.19 3.57
N ASN A 217 14.90 1.47 3.39
CA ASN A 217 14.02 2.40 2.70
C ASN A 217 14.11 2.16 1.20
N ASN A 218 13.02 2.39 0.48
CA ASN A 218 13.10 2.53 -0.96
C ASN A 218 14.03 3.70 -1.34
N ALA A 219 14.77 3.55 -2.42
CA ALA A 219 15.80 4.52 -2.84
C ALA A 219 15.24 5.91 -3.21
N TYR A 220 13.92 6.01 -3.50
CA TYR A 220 13.25 7.26 -3.84
C TYR A 220 12.50 7.89 -2.67
N THR A 221 12.03 7.08 -1.71
CA THR A 221 11.15 7.57 -0.64
C THR A 221 11.24 6.75 0.64
N SER A 222 11.25 7.43 1.77
CA SER A 222 11.11 6.79 3.08
C SER A 222 9.68 6.30 3.37
N ARG A 223 8.69 6.60 2.53
CA ARG A 223 7.31 6.13 2.71
C ARG A 223 7.10 4.69 2.24
N VAL A 224 8.07 4.11 1.54
CA VAL A 224 8.11 2.70 1.17
C VAL A 224 9.26 2.03 1.93
N ARG A 225 8.95 1.00 2.71
CA ARG A 225 9.92 0.15 3.40
C ARG A 225 9.94 -1.21 2.72
N ILE A 226 11.13 -1.74 2.59
CA ILE A 226 11.40 -3.00 1.90
C ILE A 226 12.00 -3.97 2.92
N LEU A 227 11.35 -5.13 3.10
CA LEU A 227 11.84 -6.25 3.88
C LEU A 227 12.13 -7.43 2.97
N VAL A 228 13.41 -7.81 2.87
CA VAL A 228 13.85 -8.93 2.05
C VAL A 228 13.45 -10.25 2.71
N LEU A 229 12.68 -11.08 2.01
CA LEU A 229 12.26 -12.42 2.48
C LEU A 229 12.78 -13.57 1.60
N GLY A 230 13.06 -13.31 0.33
CA GLY A 230 13.80 -14.22 -0.55
C GLY A 230 15.12 -13.57 -0.93
N SER A 231 16.19 -14.35 -1.05
CA SER A 231 17.52 -13.84 -1.35
C SER A 231 18.31 -14.79 -2.25
N GLY A 232 19.00 -14.20 -3.23
CA GLY A 232 19.88 -14.91 -4.15
C GLY A 232 19.15 -15.91 -5.03
N ASP A 233 19.94 -16.77 -5.71
CA ASP A 233 19.44 -17.66 -6.75
C ASP A 233 19.35 -19.14 -6.31
N GLN A 234 19.74 -19.46 -5.08
CA GLN A 234 19.79 -20.86 -4.60
C GLN A 234 18.42 -21.55 -4.53
N ARG A 235 17.34 -20.78 -4.48
CA ARG A 235 15.97 -21.29 -4.39
C ARG A 235 15.13 -20.96 -5.63
N LEU A 236 15.77 -20.65 -6.75
CA LEU A 236 15.06 -20.49 -8.03
C LEU A 236 14.31 -21.78 -8.39
N GLY A 237 13.13 -21.64 -8.96
CA GLY A 237 12.26 -22.75 -9.32
C GLY A 237 11.56 -23.44 -8.15
N GLN A 238 11.74 -22.97 -6.91
CA GLN A 238 11.15 -23.58 -5.72
C GLN A 238 10.04 -22.73 -5.12
N TRP A 239 8.96 -23.38 -4.70
CA TRP A 239 7.91 -22.70 -3.91
C TRP A 239 8.40 -22.41 -2.49
N VAL A 240 8.27 -21.16 -2.07
CA VAL A 240 8.59 -20.70 -0.72
C VAL A 240 7.33 -20.14 -0.07
N THR A 241 6.96 -20.69 1.07
CA THR A 241 5.82 -20.21 1.86
C THR A 241 6.30 -19.26 2.94
N HIS A 242 5.59 -18.16 3.10
CA HIS A 242 5.81 -17.18 4.17
C HIS A 242 4.52 -16.91 4.93
N GLN A 243 4.67 -16.76 6.23
CA GLN A 243 3.67 -16.23 7.14
C GLN A 243 4.32 -15.08 7.93
N ARG A 244 3.70 -13.90 7.91
CA ARG A 244 4.26 -12.70 8.52
C ARG A 244 3.21 -12.03 9.42
N ASP A 245 3.63 -11.69 10.62
CA ASP A 245 2.86 -10.84 11.52
C ASP A 245 2.91 -9.39 11.01
N VAL A 246 1.78 -8.91 10.51
CA VAL A 246 1.72 -7.59 9.85
C VAL A 246 1.98 -6.46 10.84
N ALA A 247 1.47 -6.55 12.07
CA ALA A 247 1.66 -5.51 13.09
C ALA A 247 3.12 -5.44 13.55
N ALA A 248 3.75 -6.61 13.77
CA ALA A 248 5.16 -6.68 14.16
C ALA A 248 6.06 -6.13 13.06
N ASP A 249 5.83 -6.49 11.80
CA ASP A 249 6.62 -6.02 10.66
C ASP A 249 6.40 -4.53 10.39
N PHE A 250 5.16 -4.02 10.54
CA PHE A 250 4.89 -2.59 10.44
C PHE A 250 5.60 -1.79 11.53
N LYS A 251 5.54 -2.28 12.77
CA LYS A 251 6.27 -1.68 13.90
C LYS A 251 7.78 -1.68 13.69
N LEU A 252 8.33 -2.76 13.15
CA LEU A 252 9.76 -2.84 12.80
C LEU A 252 10.13 -1.78 11.74
N ALA A 253 9.30 -1.62 10.73
CA ALA A 253 9.56 -0.75 9.58
C ALA A 253 9.31 0.73 9.88
N PHE A 254 8.22 1.06 10.60
CA PHE A 254 7.73 2.42 10.76
C PHE A 254 7.54 2.85 12.23
N GLY A 255 7.75 1.97 13.21
CA GLY A 255 7.41 2.23 14.61
C GLY A 255 8.12 3.41 15.27
N ARG A 256 9.20 3.92 14.66
CA ARG A 256 9.88 5.16 15.11
C ARG A 256 9.16 6.43 14.64
N GLU A 257 8.31 6.34 13.62
CA GLU A 257 7.67 7.47 12.95
C GLU A 257 6.14 7.44 13.08
N ILE A 258 5.57 6.23 13.19
CA ILE A 258 4.12 6.02 13.17
C ILE A 258 3.75 5.12 14.35
N GLU A 259 2.90 5.65 15.23
CA GLU A 259 2.34 4.91 16.36
C GLU A 259 1.15 4.05 15.92
N GLY A 260 1.14 2.79 16.34
CA GLY A 260 0.10 1.81 16.05
C GLY A 260 0.11 1.28 14.62
N LEU A 261 -0.85 0.44 14.29
CA LEU A 261 -1.06 -0.11 12.96
C LEU A 261 -2.15 0.69 12.24
N PRO A 262 -1.82 1.41 11.14
CA PRO A 262 -2.83 2.15 10.39
C PRO A 262 -3.79 1.21 9.66
N ALA A 263 -4.91 1.76 9.19
CA ALA A 263 -5.81 1.02 8.30
C ALA A 263 -5.11 0.63 7.00
N LEU A 264 -5.45 -0.56 6.50
CA LEU A 264 -4.98 -1.03 5.22
C LEU A 264 -5.77 -0.31 4.11
N ASP A 265 -5.09 0.07 3.05
CA ASP A 265 -5.66 0.70 1.84
C ASP A 265 -5.62 -0.25 0.64
N GLY A 266 -4.77 -1.29 0.70
CA GLY A 266 -4.69 -2.30 -0.34
C GLY A 266 -3.55 -3.30 -0.17
N VAL A 267 -3.57 -4.28 -1.06
CA VAL A 267 -2.48 -5.25 -1.28
C VAL A 267 -2.00 -5.10 -2.71
N LEU A 268 -0.69 -5.17 -2.90
CA LEU A 268 -0.05 -5.08 -4.19
C LEU A 268 0.82 -6.31 -4.41
N VAL A 269 0.77 -6.87 -5.61
CA VAL A 269 1.72 -7.85 -6.11
C VAL A 269 2.45 -7.23 -7.29
N GLY A 270 3.78 -7.27 -7.31
CA GLY A 270 4.56 -6.58 -8.32
C GLY A 270 5.84 -7.27 -8.73
N ALA A 271 6.30 -6.88 -9.90
CA ALA A 271 7.63 -7.09 -10.44
C ALA A 271 7.95 -5.93 -11.38
N ASP A 272 9.17 -5.44 -11.35
CA ASP A 272 9.65 -4.37 -12.21
C ASP A 272 11.09 -4.60 -12.65
N SER A 273 11.45 -4.08 -13.80
CA SER A 273 12.79 -4.16 -14.39
C SER A 273 13.12 -2.95 -15.27
N ASP A 274 12.45 -1.81 -15.03
CA ASP A 274 12.54 -0.62 -15.85
C ASP A 274 13.77 0.25 -15.53
N ASN A 275 14.37 0.11 -14.34
CA ASN A 275 15.56 0.85 -13.94
C ASN A 275 16.86 0.11 -14.29
N ALA A 276 16.98 -1.16 -13.90
CA ALA A 276 18.17 -1.99 -14.11
C ALA A 276 18.15 -2.74 -15.44
N GLY A 277 16.98 -2.81 -16.09
CA GLY A 277 16.74 -3.61 -17.27
C GLY A 277 16.71 -5.11 -16.99
N GLY A 278 16.51 -5.90 -18.05
CA GLY A 278 16.47 -7.35 -17.96
C GLY A 278 15.06 -7.91 -17.82
N GLN A 279 15.01 -9.22 -17.67
CA GLN A 279 13.78 -10.00 -17.60
C GLN A 279 13.69 -10.75 -16.28
N SER A 280 12.50 -10.87 -15.73
CA SER A 280 12.23 -11.76 -14.60
C SER A 280 10.98 -12.60 -14.83
N LEU A 281 10.93 -13.75 -14.14
CA LEU A 281 9.78 -14.64 -14.16
C LEU A 281 9.50 -15.12 -12.73
N ALA A 282 8.31 -14.81 -12.25
CA ALA A 282 7.88 -15.17 -10.91
C ALA A 282 6.44 -15.65 -10.86
N TYR A 283 6.08 -16.31 -9.76
CA TYR A 283 4.73 -16.80 -9.51
C TYR A 283 4.32 -16.54 -8.06
N VAL A 284 3.06 -16.23 -7.88
CA VAL A 284 2.45 -16.03 -6.56
C VAL A 284 1.18 -16.87 -6.47
N GLY A 285 1.09 -17.69 -5.42
CA GLY A 285 -0.14 -18.38 -5.05
C GLY A 285 -1.13 -17.46 -4.35
N ASP A 286 -2.19 -18.04 -3.81
CA ASP A 286 -3.20 -17.27 -3.09
C ASP A 286 -2.59 -16.51 -1.91
N ILE A 287 -3.10 -15.31 -1.69
CA ILE A 287 -2.71 -14.43 -0.60
C ILE A 287 -3.86 -14.36 0.40
N THR A 288 -3.56 -14.53 1.67
CA THR A 288 -4.56 -14.39 2.74
C THR A 288 -4.09 -13.44 3.82
N LEU A 289 -5.03 -12.67 4.36
CA LEU A 289 -4.87 -11.81 5.53
C LEU A 289 -5.90 -12.22 6.59
N GLY A 290 -5.44 -12.73 7.71
CA GLY A 290 -6.33 -13.20 8.78
C GLY A 290 -5.56 -13.62 10.02
N PRO A 291 -6.25 -14.00 11.08
CA PRO A 291 -5.63 -14.46 12.34
C PRO A 291 -4.78 -15.72 12.16
#